data_1e002b9aececacc8b04e5798d1a5b362
#
_entry.id   1e002b9aececacc8b04e5798d1a5b362
#
_cell.length_a   1.000
_cell.length_b   1.000
_cell.length_c   1.000
_cell.angle_alpha   90.00
_cell.angle_beta   90.00
_cell.angle_gamma   90.00
#
_symmetry.space_group_name_H-M   'P 1'
#
loop_
_entity.id
_entity.type
_entity.pdbx_description
1 polymer ?
#
loop_
_entity_poly.entity_id
_entity_poly.type
_entity_poly.pdbx_seq_one_letter_code
_entity_poly.pdbx_strand_id
1 'polypeptide(L)'
;MKLLPVLEPGDKPKKATWYTLTPPGDSPCARVGHSCSYLPPVGDAKRGKVFIVGGADPNRSFSDVHTMDLGTHQWNLATWEGLLPRYEHASFIPSCTPDSIWVFGGADQSGNRNCLQVLHPGTLTWSQPETFGKPPSPRHGHVMVAAGTKLFIHGGLAGDRFYDDLHCIDISEMKWQKLSPTGVAPTGCAAHSAVAVGEHVYVFGGMAPRGALDTMYQYHIEKQHWTLLKFDTFLPPGRLDHSMCIIPWPVTSTPEEEDSNSITLNSEAEKKDLANKGVTQGGHLQEESLSDTLLCFVFGGMNTEGEIYDDCIVTVVD
;
A
#
# COMPACT_ATOMS: atom_id res chain seq x y z
N MET A 1 8.80 16.97 18.82
CA MET A 1 8.12 16.15 17.80
C MET A 1 6.74 15.80 18.33
N LYS A 2 5.66 16.03 17.57
CA LYS A 2 4.32 15.60 17.99
C LYS A 2 4.14 14.16 17.51
N LEU A 3 3.87 13.26 18.44
CA LEU A 3 3.69 11.84 18.13
C LEU A 3 2.33 11.62 17.46
N LEU A 4 2.29 10.76 16.44
CA LEU A 4 1.04 10.26 15.87
C LEU A 4 0.32 9.37 16.90
N PRO A 5 -1.02 9.31 16.89
CA PRO A 5 -1.74 8.34 17.70
C PRO A 5 -1.37 6.91 17.30
N VAL A 6 -1.34 6.00 18.26
CA VAL A 6 -1.13 4.57 18.01
C VAL A 6 -2.45 3.93 17.59
N LEU A 7 -2.41 3.05 16.57
CA LEU A 7 -3.53 2.20 16.17
C LEU A 7 -3.30 0.80 16.70
N GLU A 8 -4.10 0.39 17.67
CA GLU A 8 -4.03 -0.95 18.27
C GLU A 8 -4.86 -1.96 17.47
N PRO A 9 -4.53 -3.28 17.55
CA PRO A 9 -5.34 -4.32 16.93
C PRO A 9 -6.80 -4.28 17.40
N GLY A 10 -7.73 -4.20 16.44
CA GLY A 10 -9.17 -4.11 16.72
C GLY A 10 -9.74 -2.70 16.80
N ASP A 11 -8.89 -1.66 16.88
CA ASP A 11 -9.36 -0.28 16.84
C ASP A 11 -10.00 0.06 15.50
N LYS A 12 -11.01 0.94 15.53
CA LYS A 12 -11.63 1.50 14.32
C LYS A 12 -10.89 2.77 13.89
N PRO A 13 -10.10 2.74 12.81
CA PRO A 13 -9.38 3.91 12.34
C PRO A 13 -10.36 4.94 11.74
N LYS A 14 -10.04 6.23 11.92
CA LYS A 14 -10.81 7.36 11.37
C LYS A 14 -10.21 7.79 10.04
N LYS A 15 -11.07 8.22 9.10
CA LYS A 15 -10.64 8.87 7.85
C LYS A 15 -9.84 10.15 8.15
N ALA A 16 -9.02 10.57 7.21
CA ALA A 16 -8.19 11.77 7.29
C ALA A 16 -7.25 11.84 8.52
N THR A 17 -6.83 10.69 9.05
CA THR A 17 -6.00 10.56 10.27
C THR A 17 -4.81 9.65 10.01
N TRP A 18 -3.60 10.10 10.39
CA TRP A 18 -2.40 9.26 10.42
C TRP A 18 -2.24 8.61 11.78
N TYR A 19 -1.75 7.37 11.78
CA TYR A 19 -1.49 6.55 12.97
C TYR A 19 -0.09 5.95 12.90
N THR A 20 0.46 5.59 14.05
CA THR A 20 1.64 4.73 14.18
C THR A 20 1.18 3.31 14.49
N LEU A 21 1.80 2.31 13.85
CA LEU A 21 1.73 0.90 14.27
C LEU A 21 3.00 0.54 15.02
N THR A 22 2.85 -0.27 16.08
CA THR A 22 3.96 -0.75 16.92
C THR A 22 3.95 -2.28 17.05
N PRO A 23 3.94 -3.04 15.93
CA PRO A 23 3.91 -4.50 15.99
C PRO A 23 5.21 -5.04 16.59
N PRO A 24 5.14 -6.00 17.53
CA PRO A 24 6.32 -6.64 18.12
C PRO A 24 7.00 -7.60 17.13
N GLY A 25 8.18 -8.10 17.48
CA GLY A 25 8.94 -9.11 16.74
C GLY A 25 10.15 -8.57 16.00
N ASP A 26 10.63 -9.32 15.00
CA ASP A 26 11.84 -9.00 14.22
C ASP A 26 11.55 -7.94 13.17
N SER A 27 11.29 -6.71 13.59
CA SER A 27 11.03 -5.57 12.70
C SER A 27 12.26 -5.25 11.83
N PRO A 28 12.05 -4.77 10.59
CA PRO A 28 13.17 -4.28 9.78
C PRO A 28 13.81 -3.06 10.43
N CYS A 29 15.15 -2.97 10.37
CA CYS A 29 15.85 -1.75 10.76
C CYS A 29 15.58 -0.61 9.76
N ALA A 30 15.89 0.62 10.16
CA ALA A 30 15.79 1.81 9.30
C ALA A 30 16.51 1.59 7.98
N ARG A 31 15.84 1.87 6.86
CA ARG A 31 16.32 1.59 5.50
C ARG A 31 15.63 2.45 4.45
N VAL A 32 16.26 2.57 3.29
CA VAL A 32 15.76 3.29 2.11
C VAL A 32 15.81 2.39 0.87
N GLY A 33 15.05 2.74 -0.18
CA GLY A 33 15.06 2.03 -1.47
C GLY A 33 14.59 0.56 -1.42
N HIS A 34 13.90 0.17 -0.34
CA HIS A 34 13.23 -1.12 -0.18
C HIS A 34 11.89 -1.14 -0.92
N SER A 35 11.33 -2.32 -1.14
CA SER A 35 9.95 -2.46 -1.63
C SER A 35 9.03 -2.98 -0.54
N CYS A 36 7.75 -2.61 -0.64
CA CYS A 36 6.68 -3.06 0.23
C CYS A 36 5.56 -3.68 -0.61
N SER A 37 5.08 -4.86 -0.22
CA SER A 37 3.97 -5.52 -0.90
C SER A 37 3.07 -6.21 0.11
N TYR A 38 1.76 -6.15 -0.14
CA TYR A 38 0.78 -6.93 0.59
C TYR A 38 0.42 -8.19 -0.20
N LEU A 39 0.54 -9.35 0.43
CA LEU A 39 0.04 -10.61 -0.11
C LEU A 39 -1.22 -11.04 0.66
N PRO A 40 -2.33 -11.33 -0.06
CA PRO A 40 -3.55 -11.86 0.54
C PRO A 40 -3.31 -13.18 1.29
N PRO A 41 -4.28 -13.61 2.13
CA PRO A 41 -4.16 -14.89 2.81
C PRO A 41 -4.07 -16.06 1.81
N VAL A 42 -3.17 -17.01 2.10
CA VAL A 42 -2.96 -18.23 1.31
C VAL A 42 -3.20 -19.44 2.21
N GLY A 43 -3.90 -20.46 1.69
CA GLY A 43 -4.26 -21.67 2.43
C GLY A 43 -5.22 -21.37 3.59
N ASP A 44 -4.91 -21.88 4.78
CA ASP A 44 -5.75 -21.73 5.98
C ASP A 44 -5.52 -20.40 6.74
N ALA A 45 -4.66 -19.51 6.22
CA ALA A 45 -4.42 -18.22 6.84
C ALA A 45 -5.68 -17.33 6.76
N LYS A 46 -6.08 -16.74 7.90
CA LYS A 46 -7.25 -15.85 7.94
C LYS A 46 -6.96 -14.42 7.45
N ARG A 47 -5.70 -13.99 7.51
CA ARG A 47 -5.23 -12.67 7.14
C ARG A 47 -3.97 -12.78 6.29
N GLY A 48 -3.71 -11.74 5.50
CA GLY A 48 -2.51 -11.66 4.67
C GLY A 48 -1.28 -11.17 5.43
N LYS A 49 -0.21 -10.90 4.68
CA LYS A 49 1.08 -10.42 5.21
C LYS A 49 1.60 -9.25 4.40
N VAL A 50 2.26 -8.32 5.10
CA VAL A 50 3.07 -7.27 4.47
C VAL A 50 4.51 -7.77 4.37
N PHE A 51 5.15 -7.56 3.23
CA PHE A 51 6.53 -7.92 2.95
C PHE A 51 7.36 -6.65 2.74
N ILE A 52 8.46 -6.53 3.47
CA ILE A 52 9.50 -5.51 3.26
C ILE A 52 10.72 -6.24 2.71
N VAL A 53 11.20 -5.84 1.54
CA VAL A 53 12.24 -6.57 0.82
C VAL A 53 13.43 -5.64 0.52
N GLY A 54 14.61 -6.05 0.93
CA GLY A 54 15.87 -5.37 0.60
C GLY A 54 15.98 -3.94 1.12
N GLY A 55 16.49 -3.05 0.28
CA GLY A 55 16.83 -1.68 0.62
C GLY A 55 18.27 -1.50 1.04
N ALA A 56 18.60 -0.34 1.59
CA ALA A 56 19.94 -0.01 2.05
C ALA A 56 19.92 0.93 3.27
N ASP A 57 21.00 0.94 4.02
CA ASP A 57 21.38 2.00 4.94
C ASP A 57 22.74 2.60 4.49
N PRO A 58 23.28 3.64 5.12
CA PRO A 58 24.57 4.22 4.73
C PRO A 58 25.77 3.25 4.76
N ASN A 59 25.64 2.11 5.45
CA ASN A 59 26.74 1.16 5.66
C ASN A 59 26.64 -0.07 4.76
N ARG A 60 25.42 -0.46 4.34
CA ARG A 60 25.20 -1.70 3.59
C ARG A 60 23.89 -1.71 2.82
N SER A 61 23.84 -2.55 1.77
CA SER A 61 22.60 -2.96 1.12
C SER A 61 22.08 -4.24 1.77
N PHE A 62 20.74 -4.36 1.85
CA PHE A 62 20.06 -5.49 2.45
C PHE A 62 19.59 -6.48 1.39
N SER A 63 19.65 -7.78 1.74
CA SER A 63 19.03 -8.87 0.98
C SER A 63 18.03 -9.67 1.84
N ASP A 64 17.64 -9.12 3.00
CA ASP A 64 16.68 -9.71 3.91
C ASP A 64 15.23 -9.44 3.46
N VAL A 65 14.31 -10.25 3.96
CA VAL A 65 12.87 -10.07 3.80
C VAL A 65 12.22 -10.14 5.16
N HIS A 66 11.53 -9.08 5.55
CA HIS A 66 10.72 -9.04 6.77
C HIS A 66 9.25 -9.17 6.41
N THR A 67 8.50 -9.88 7.23
CA THR A 67 7.06 -10.04 7.05
C THR A 67 6.32 -9.58 8.29
N MET A 68 5.29 -8.75 8.11
CA MET A 68 4.32 -8.45 9.16
C MET A 68 3.06 -9.30 8.94
N ASP A 69 2.78 -10.20 9.84
CA ASP A 69 1.58 -11.04 9.80
C ASP A 69 0.39 -10.25 10.37
N LEU A 70 -0.64 -9.99 9.54
CA LEU A 70 -1.82 -9.22 9.93
C LEU A 70 -2.80 -10.00 10.83
N GLY A 71 -2.63 -11.31 10.97
CA GLY A 71 -3.41 -12.14 11.89
C GLY A 71 -2.86 -12.10 13.32
N THR A 72 -1.54 -12.10 13.46
CA THR A 72 -0.84 -12.06 14.76
C THR A 72 -0.35 -10.68 15.14
N HIS A 73 -0.34 -9.72 14.20
CA HIS A 73 0.25 -8.39 14.33
C HIS A 73 1.72 -8.44 14.79
N GLN A 74 2.53 -9.33 14.18
CA GLN A 74 3.94 -9.53 14.55
C GLN A 74 4.84 -9.48 13.32
N TRP A 75 6.05 -8.93 13.53
CA TRP A 75 7.15 -9.01 12.58
C TRP A 75 7.90 -10.32 12.68
N ASN A 76 8.27 -10.87 11.52
CA ASN A 76 9.12 -12.06 11.39
C ASN A 76 10.17 -11.82 10.31
N LEU A 77 11.38 -12.29 10.54
CA LEU A 77 12.43 -12.36 9.52
C LEU A 77 12.24 -13.62 8.67
N ALA A 78 12.06 -13.46 7.36
CA ALA A 78 11.97 -14.58 6.44
C ALA A 78 13.39 -14.98 5.97
N THR A 79 13.72 -16.27 6.07
CA THR A 79 15.00 -16.84 5.63
C THR A 79 14.93 -17.23 4.16
N TRP A 80 14.97 -16.27 3.24
CA TRP A 80 15.04 -16.53 1.81
C TRP A 80 16.46 -16.33 1.32
N GLU A 81 17.00 -17.33 0.65
CA GLU A 81 18.35 -17.31 0.11
C GLU A 81 18.35 -16.82 -1.35
N GLY A 82 19.41 -16.10 -1.76
CA GLY A 82 19.65 -15.76 -3.16
C GLY A 82 19.07 -14.46 -3.65
N LEU A 83 18.39 -13.66 -2.81
CA LEU A 83 17.95 -12.33 -3.18
C LEU A 83 19.17 -11.39 -3.30
N LEU A 84 19.44 -10.87 -4.49
CA LEU A 84 20.48 -9.88 -4.69
C LEU A 84 20.02 -8.49 -4.26
N PRO A 85 20.85 -7.72 -3.53
CA PRO A 85 20.52 -6.36 -3.14
C PRO A 85 20.19 -5.49 -4.35
N ARG A 86 19.13 -4.69 -4.25
CA ARG A 86 18.66 -3.82 -5.35
C ARG A 86 18.03 -2.56 -4.77
N TYR A 87 18.16 -1.41 -5.47
CA TYR A 87 17.63 -0.13 -5.03
C TYR A 87 16.94 0.66 -6.15
N GLU A 88 15.99 1.48 -5.77
CA GLU A 88 15.30 2.47 -6.61
C GLU A 88 14.59 1.92 -7.87
N HIS A 89 14.24 0.66 -7.85
CA HIS A 89 13.37 0.07 -8.86
C HIS A 89 11.90 0.14 -8.41
N ALA A 90 11.00 0.22 -9.36
CA ALA A 90 9.59 0.01 -9.08
C ALA A 90 9.20 -1.43 -9.41
N SER A 91 8.52 -2.10 -8.47
CA SER A 91 8.04 -3.47 -8.65
C SER A 91 6.61 -3.62 -8.16
N PHE A 92 5.86 -4.53 -8.76
CA PHE A 92 4.50 -4.86 -8.33
C PHE A 92 4.06 -6.20 -8.90
N ILE A 93 2.97 -6.74 -8.36
CA ILE A 93 2.31 -7.96 -8.81
C ILE A 93 0.92 -7.59 -9.30
N PRO A 94 0.63 -7.59 -10.61
CA PRO A 94 -0.71 -7.30 -11.10
C PRO A 94 -1.69 -8.40 -10.69
N SER A 95 -2.91 -8.02 -10.30
CA SER A 95 -3.96 -9.00 -9.96
C SER A 95 -4.36 -9.89 -11.15
N CYS A 96 -4.22 -9.39 -12.37
CA CYS A 96 -4.47 -10.16 -13.59
C CYS A 96 -3.36 -11.15 -13.96
N THR A 97 -2.16 -11.02 -13.37
CA THR A 97 -1.03 -11.93 -13.52
C THR A 97 -0.38 -12.20 -12.17
N PRO A 98 -1.08 -12.87 -11.22
CA PRO A 98 -0.65 -12.98 -9.84
C PRO A 98 0.63 -13.82 -9.66
N ASP A 99 1.04 -14.56 -10.71
CA ASP A 99 2.23 -15.41 -10.72
C ASP A 99 3.48 -14.68 -11.27
N SER A 100 3.41 -13.38 -11.46
CA SER A 100 4.53 -12.63 -12.05
C SER A 100 4.80 -11.31 -11.33
N ILE A 101 6.10 -11.00 -11.16
CA ILE A 101 6.56 -9.71 -10.62
C ILE A 101 7.07 -8.86 -11.78
N TRP A 102 6.47 -7.70 -11.95
CA TRP A 102 6.80 -6.74 -13.00
C TRP A 102 7.70 -5.66 -12.45
N VAL A 103 8.74 -5.31 -13.19
CA VAL A 103 9.75 -4.32 -12.80
C VAL A 103 9.98 -3.34 -13.94
N PHE A 104 9.98 -2.05 -13.64
CA PHE A 104 10.31 -1.01 -14.60
C PHE A 104 11.44 -0.10 -14.10
N GLY A 105 12.40 0.19 -14.95
CA GLY A 105 13.43 1.18 -14.70
C GLY A 105 14.34 0.86 -13.53
N GLY A 106 14.69 1.89 -12.76
CA GLY A 106 15.62 1.86 -11.65
C GLY A 106 17.05 2.18 -12.06
N ALA A 107 17.97 2.10 -11.10
CA ALA A 107 19.39 2.30 -11.31
C ALA A 107 20.16 1.01 -11.14
N ASP A 108 21.24 0.87 -11.92
CA ASP A 108 22.30 -0.10 -11.76
C ASP A 108 23.68 0.55 -12.02
N GLN A 109 24.71 -0.24 -12.03
CA GLN A 109 26.08 0.26 -12.26
C GLN A 109 26.27 0.92 -13.65
N SER A 110 25.38 0.63 -14.61
CA SER A 110 25.43 1.17 -15.99
C SER A 110 24.58 2.43 -16.19
N GLY A 111 23.78 2.83 -15.19
CA GLY A 111 22.93 4.02 -15.20
C GLY A 111 21.43 3.71 -15.15
N ASN A 112 20.62 4.70 -15.55
CA ASN A 112 19.17 4.60 -15.52
C ASN A 112 18.63 3.81 -16.72
N ARG A 113 17.55 3.06 -16.49
CA ARG A 113 16.86 2.24 -17.47
C ARG A 113 15.40 2.68 -17.65
N ASN A 114 14.82 2.29 -18.80
CA ASN A 114 13.38 2.41 -19.09
C ASN A 114 12.80 1.14 -19.72
N CYS A 115 13.42 0.00 -19.44
CA CYS A 115 12.91 -1.30 -19.88
C CYS A 115 11.90 -1.85 -18.86
N LEU A 116 10.91 -2.56 -19.37
CA LEU A 116 9.97 -3.35 -18.60
C LEU A 116 10.49 -4.79 -18.52
N GLN A 117 10.63 -5.35 -17.32
CA GLN A 117 11.06 -6.72 -17.12
C GLN A 117 10.03 -7.46 -16.26
N VAL A 118 9.91 -8.77 -16.48
CA VAL A 118 8.99 -9.64 -15.74
C VAL A 118 9.78 -10.79 -15.14
N LEU A 119 9.66 -10.97 -13.82
CA LEU A 119 10.17 -12.12 -13.09
C LEU A 119 9.01 -13.09 -12.83
N HIS A 120 9.23 -14.34 -13.16
CA HIS A 120 8.35 -15.45 -12.81
C HIS A 120 8.92 -16.18 -11.60
N PRO A 121 8.33 -15.98 -10.38
CA PRO A 121 8.92 -16.52 -9.14
C PRO A 121 9.07 -18.04 -9.13
N GLY A 122 8.15 -18.76 -9.80
CA GLY A 122 8.20 -20.22 -9.88
C GLY A 122 9.40 -20.77 -10.67
N THR A 123 9.93 -20.01 -11.64
CA THR A 123 11.06 -20.42 -12.48
C THR A 123 12.31 -19.57 -12.26
N LEU A 124 12.21 -18.47 -11.51
CA LEU A 124 13.27 -17.47 -11.31
C LEU A 124 13.86 -16.91 -12.63
N THR A 125 13.02 -16.85 -13.66
CA THR A 125 13.42 -16.35 -14.99
C THR A 125 12.94 -14.94 -15.23
N TRP A 126 13.80 -14.11 -15.84
CA TRP A 126 13.46 -12.77 -16.30
C TRP A 126 13.15 -12.78 -17.79
N SER A 127 12.06 -12.14 -18.17
CA SER A 127 11.74 -11.85 -19.56
C SER A 127 11.64 -10.34 -19.79
N GLN A 128 11.83 -9.89 -21.01
CA GLN A 128 11.62 -8.50 -21.41
C GLN A 128 10.61 -8.50 -22.56
N PRO A 129 9.33 -8.23 -22.26
CA PRO A 129 8.30 -8.22 -23.29
C PRO A 129 8.50 -7.04 -24.26
N GLU A 130 8.14 -7.25 -25.51
CA GLU A 130 8.09 -6.19 -26.51
C GLU A 130 6.94 -5.22 -26.19
N THR A 131 7.21 -3.91 -26.29
CA THR A 131 6.22 -2.86 -26.00
C THR A 131 6.09 -1.90 -27.18
N PHE A 132 4.88 -1.36 -27.38
CA PHE A 132 4.57 -0.41 -28.44
C PHE A 132 4.40 1.00 -27.86
N GLY A 133 4.51 2.01 -28.73
CA GLY A 133 4.42 3.41 -28.33
C GLY A 133 5.70 3.94 -27.67
N LYS A 134 5.60 5.11 -27.05
CA LYS A 134 6.76 5.79 -26.46
C LYS A 134 6.78 5.58 -24.94
N PRO A 135 7.72 4.80 -24.42
CA PRO A 135 7.88 4.64 -22.98
C PRO A 135 8.33 5.95 -22.30
N PRO A 136 8.20 6.07 -20.97
CA PRO A 136 8.83 7.15 -20.22
C PRO A 136 10.33 7.23 -20.51
N SER A 137 10.92 8.43 -20.37
CA SER A 137 12.39 8.57 -20.44
C SER A 137 13.08 7.75 -19.36
N PRO A 138 14.33 7.29 -19.56
CA PRO A 138 15.09 6.59 -18.51
C PRO A 138 15.15 7.40 -17.23
N ARG A 139 14.83 6.77 -16.11
CA ARG A 139 14.71 7.42 -14.79
C ARG A 139 14.86 6.42 -13.65
N HIS A 140 15.15 6.92 -12.47
CA HIS A 140 15.14 6.19 -11.20
C HIS A 140 14.29 6.93 -10.17
N GLY A 141 13.97 6.28 -9.06
CA GLY A 141 13.14 6.86 -8.01
C GLY A 141 11.72 7.21 -8.43
N HIS A 142 11.23 6.63 -9.55
CA HIS A 142 9.84 6.70 -9.98
C HIS A 142 9.02 5.64 -9.24
N VAL A 143 7.70 5.81 -9.27
CA VAL A 143 6.76 4.78 -8.79
C VAL A 143 6.08 4.08 -9.95
N MET A 144 5.68 2.84 -9.70
CA MET A 144 4.87 2.05 -10.61
C MET A 144 3.79 1.31 -9.82
N VAL A 145 2.54 1.45 -10.26
CA VAL A 145 1.40 0.79 -9.63
C VAL A 145 0.50 0.17 -10.69
N ALA A 146 -0.17 -0.91 -10.33
CA ALA A 146 -1.14 -1.61 -11.18
C ALA A 146 -2.57 -1.31 -10.76
N ALA A 147 -3.44 -1.08 -11.73
CA ALA A 147 -4.89 -1.08 -11.56
C ALA A 147 -5.53 -1.82 -12.73
N GLY A 148 -6.08 -2.99 -12.47
CA GLY A 148 -6.54 -3.91 -13.51
C GLY A 148 -5.40 -4.33 -14.46
N THR A 149 -5.54 -4.09 -15.76
CA THR A 149 -4.52 -4.33 -16.79
C THR A 149 -3.58 -3.15 -17.03
N LYS A 150 -3.77 -2.04 -16.32
CA LYS A 150 -3.00 -0.81 -16.52
C LYS A 150 -1.93 -0.64 -15.46
N LEU A 151 -0.73 -0.28 -15.90
CA LEU A 151 0.41 0.07 -15.06
C LEU A 151 0.67 1.56 -15.19
N PHE A 152 0.61 2.28 -14.06
CA PHE A 152 0.84 3.71 -14.00
C PHE A 152 2.25 3.97 -13.48
N ILE A 153 2.99 4.85 -14.16
CA ILE A 153 4.34 5.27 -13.80
C ILE A 153 4.31 6.78 -13.60
N HIS A 154 4.71 7.23 -12.44
CA HIS A 154 4.74 8.65 -12.07
C HIS A 154 6.11 9.08 -11.56
N GLY A 155 6.52 10.29 -11.92
CA GLY A 155 7.66 10.96 -11.37
C GLY A 155 9.01 10.32 -11.71
N GLY A 156 9.96 10.45 -10.80
CA GLY A 156 11.33 10.00 -10.94
C GLY A 156 12.30 11.11 -11.31
N LEU A 157 13.58 10.75 -11.38
CA LEU A 157 14.71 11.67 -11.56
C LEU A 157 15.62 11.18 -12.69
N ALA A 158 16.15 12.12 -13.46
CA ALA A 158 17.28 11.88 -14.35
C ALA A 158 18.15 13.15 -14.43
N GLY A 159 19.41 13.07 -13.99
CA GLY A 159 20.22 14.25 -13.72
C GLY A 159 19.54 15.15 -12.70
N ASP A 160 19.38 16.42 -13.01
CA ASP A 160 18.73 17.42 -12.11
C ASP A 160 17.23 17.57 -12.36
N ARG A 161 16.65 16.75 -13.24
CA ARG A 161 15.26 16.87 -13.67
C ARG A 161 14.37 15.94 -12.85
N PHE A 162 13.53 16.53 -11.98
CA PHE A 162 12.42 15.86 -11.35
C PHE A 162 11.22 15.81 -12.29
N TYR A 163 10.72 14.63 -12.60
CA TYR A 163 9.56 14.44 -13.46
C TYR A 163 8.26 14.54 -12.66
N ASP A 164 7.24 15.16 -13.28
CA ASP A 164 5.85 15.25 -12.79
C ASP A 164 4.87 14.54 -13.71
N ASP A 165 5.38 13.89 -14.76
CA ASP A 165 4.56 13.24 -15.78
C ASP A 165 3.99 11.90 -15.27
N LEU A 166 2.83 11.55 -15.82
CA LEU A 166 2.14 10.29 -15.59
C LEU A 166 2.07 9.53 -16.92
N HIS A 167 2.57 8.34 -16.91
CA HIS A 167 2.50 7.39 -18.04
C HIS A 167 1.70 6.16 -17.63
N CYS A 168 1.10 5.53 -18.63
CA CYS A 168 0.39 4.27 -18.46
C CYS A 168 0.84 3.29 -19.55
N ILE A 169 0.99 2.02 -19.21
CA ILE A 169 1.02 0.92 -20.17
C ILE A 169 -0.17 0.01 -19.89
N ASP A 170 -0.93 -0.31 -20.94
CA ASP A 170 -1.91 -1.39 -20.86
C ASP A 170 -1.19 -2.70 -21.21
N ILE A 171 -1.09 -3.62 -20.24
CA ILE A 171 -0.35 -4.87 -20.41
C ILE A 171 -1.09 -5.89 -21.28
N SER A 172 -2.39 -5.70 -21.57
CA SER A 172 -3.12 -6.50 -22.53
C SER A 172 -2.76 -6.15 -23.98
N GLU A 173 -2.41 -4.88 -24.23
CA GLU A 173 -2.01 -4.35 -25.52
C GLU A 173 -0.49 -4.10 -25.62
N MET A 174 0.23 -4.14 -24.49
CA MET A 174 1.65 -3.79 -24.36
C MET A 174 1.98 -2.40 -24.92
N LYS A 175 1.05 -1.43 -24.76
CA LYS A 175 1.12 -0.10 -25.38
C LYS A 175 1.26 1.02 -24.36
N TRP A 176 2.30 1.84 -24.54
CA TRP A 176 2.56 3.02 -23.73
C TRP A 176 1.71 4.22 -24.15
N GLN A 177 1.23 4.97 -23.15
CA GLN A 177 0.53 6.23 -23.30
C GLN A 177 1.00 7.23 -22.23
N LYS A 178 1.32 8.48 -22.62
CA LYS A 178 1.47 9.59 -21.70
C LYS A 178 0.09 10.16 -21.39
N LEU A 179 -0.25 10.30 -20.11
CA LEU A 179 -1.53 10.86 -19.66
C LEU A 179 -1.40 12.39 -19.42
N SER A 180 -2.53 13.09 -19.48
CA SER A 180 -2.63 14.54 -19.23
C SER A 180 -3.75 14.82 -18.23
N PRO A 181 -3.55 14.46 -16.94
CA PRO A 181 -4.58 14.60 -15.93
C PRO A 181 -4.88 16.06 -15.61
N THR A 182 -6.10 16.30 -15.11
CA THR A 182 -6.55 17.57 -14.56
C THR A 182 -6.38 17.62 -13.04
N GLY A 183 -6.71 18.75 -12.39
CA GLY A 183 -6.70 18.91 -10.94
C GLY A 183 -5.34 19.34 -10.37
N VAL A 184 -5.16 19.10 -9.06
CA VAL A 184 -3.94 19.47 -8.32
C VAL A 184 -2.99 18.28 -8.33
N ALA A 185 -2.08 18.25 -9.31
CA ALA A 185 -1.09 17.18 -9.44
C ALA A 185 0.08 17.35 -8.47
N PRO A 186 0.78 16.24 -8.11
CA PRO A 186 2.05 16.32 -7.41
C PRO A 186 3.06 17.17 -8.18
N THR A 187 3.92 17.88 -7.47
CA THR A 187 5.10 18.50 -8.09
C THR A 187 6.06 17.42 -8.60
N GLY A 188 6.97 17.77 -9.50
CA GLY A 188 8.04 16.87 -9.91
C GLY A 188 8.78 16.34 -8.69
N CYS A 189 8.79 15.02 -8.52
CA CYS A 189 9.37 14.35 -7.37
C CYS A 189 9.93 12.97 -7.71
N ALA A 190 10.84 12.50 -6.87
CA ALA A 190 11.44 11.16 -6.97
C ALA A 190 11.44 10.50 -5.59
N ALA A 191 11.66 9.19 -5.55
CA ALA A 191 11.74 8.41 -4.32
C ALA A 191 10.47 8.53 -3.42
N HIS A 192 9.34 8.82 -4.05
CA HIS A 192 8.00 8.74 -3.46
C HIS A 192 7.46 7.32 -3.56
N SER A 193 6.34 7.04 -2.89
CA SER A 193 5.65 5.76 -3.00
C SER A 193 4.23 5.93 -3.53
N ALA A 194 3.71 4.88 -4.14
CA ALA A 194 2.35 4.86 -4.65
C ALA A 194 1.68 3.50 -4.46
N VAL A 195 0.37 3.51 -4.30
CA VAL A 195 -0.49 2.32 -4.25
C VAL A 195 -1.76 2.56 -5.04
N ALA A 196 -2.37 1.48 -5.54
CA ALA A 196 -3.66 1.53 -6.20
C ALA A 196 -4.71 0.79 -5.38
N VAL A 197 -5.90 1.39 -5.27
CA VAL A 197 -7.07 0.82 -4.59
C VAL A 197 -8.32 1.23 -5.36
N GLY A 198 -9.12 0.25 -5.80
CA GLY A 198 -10.30 0.52 -6.61
C GLY A 198 -9.99 1.36 -7.85
N GLU A 199 -10.64 2.50 -7.97
CA GLU A 199 -10.47 3.46 -9.07
C GLU A 199 -9.41 4.53 -8.79
N HIS A 200 -8.63 4.40 -7.73
CA HIS A 200 -7.69 5.42 -7.28
C HIS A 200 -6.25 4.93 -7.19
N VAL A 201 -5.32 5.84 -7.50
CA VAL A 201 -3.90 5.72 -7.17
C VAL A 201 -3.56 6.78 -6.13
N TYR A 202 -2.94 6.35 -5.03
CA TYR A 202 -2.47 7.23 -3.97
C TYR A 202 -0.95 7.38 -4.08
N VAL A 203 -0.47 8.61 -3.97
CA VAL A 203 0.97 8.95 -4.03
C VAL A 203 1.33 9.73 -2.77
N PHE A 204 2.39 9.32 -2.08
CA PHE A 204 2.83 9.96 -0.84
C PHE A 204 4.32 10.24 -0.83
N GLY A 205 4.70 11.41 -0.29
CA GLY A 205 6.08 11.76 0.01
C GLY A 205 6.96 11.96 -1.20
N GLY A 206 8.21 11.58 -1.05
CA GLY A 206 9.28 11.76 -2.05
C GLY A 206 10.13 12.99 -1.83
N MET A 207 11.08 13.18 -2.71
CA MET A 207 11.98 14.33 -2.76
C MET A 207 11.63 15.23 -3.95
N ALA A 208 11.56 16.52 -3.70
CA ALA A 208 11.49 17.57 -4.70
C ALA A 208 12.66 18.55 -4.50
N PRO A 209 12.90 19.53 -5.40
CA PRO A 209 14.00 20.48 -5.26
C PRO A 209 14.04 21.26 -3.94
N ARG A 210 12.91 21.33 -3.21
CA ARG A 210 12.80 22.05 -1.92
C ARG A 210 12.94 21.15 -0.70
N GLY A 211 13.15 19.84 -0.85
CA GLY A 211 13.31 18.89 0.24
C GLY A 211 12.32 17.73 0.19
N ALA A 212 12.25 16.99 1.30
CA ALA A 212 11.35 15.85 1.46
C ALA A 212 9.88 16.31 1.60
N LEU A 213 8.98 15.59 0.95
CA LEU A 213 7.55 15.88 0.92
C LEU A 213 6.80 15.06 1.98
N ASP A 214 5.77 15.68 2.56
CA ASP A 214 4.84 15.09 3.54
C ASP A 214 3.39 15.04 2.99
N THR A 215 3.20 15.38 1.72
CA THR A 215 1.90 15.48 1.06
C THR A 215 1.46 14.16 0.45
N MET A 216 0.15 13.92 0.47
CA MET A 216 -0.49 12.77 -0.15
C MET A 216 -1.49 13.22 -1.21
N TYR A 217 -1.43 12.59 -2.37
CA TYR A 217 -2.30 12.87 -3.51
C TYR A 217 -3.09 11.62 -3.89
N GLN A 218 -4.30 11.84 -4.39
CA GLN A 218 -5.17 10.83 -4.97
C GLN A 218 -5.38 11.10 -6.45
N TYR A 219 -5.14 10.11 -7.30
CA TYR A 219 -5.45 10.15 -8.72
C TYR A 219 -6.64 9.24 -9.02
N HIS A 220 -7.71 9.80 -9.56
CA HIS A 220 -8.86 9.03 -10.01
C HIS A 220 -8.63 8.56 -11.46
N ILE A 221 -8.56 7.26 -11.67
CA ILE A 221 -8.11 6.63 -12.92
C ILE A 221 -9.03 6.98 -14.09
N GLU A 222 -10.35 6.80 -13.95
CA GLU A 222 -11.29 7.06 -15.05
C GLU A 222 -11.44 8.56 -15.35
N LYS A 223 -11.55 9.39 -14.33
CA LYS A 223 -11.70 10.85 -14.49
C LYS A 223 -10.40 11.54 -14.88
N GLN A 224 -9.27 10.84 -14.79
CA GLN A 224 -7.92 11.40 -14.99
C GLN A 224 -7.72 12.71 -14.20
N HIS A 225 -8.01 12.65 -12.89
CA HIS A 225 -8.02 13.82 -12.03
C HIS A 225 -7.21 13.62 -10.76
N TRP A 226 -6.33 14.60 -10.43
CA TRP A 226 -5.55 14.64 -9.21
C TRP A 226 -6.22 15.48 -8.12
N THR A 227 -6.20 15.00 -6.90
CA THR A 227 -6.66 15.68 -5.69
C THR A 227 -5.57 15.65 -4.63
N LEU A 228 -5.23 16.81 -4.06
CA LEU A 228 -4.40 16.88 -2.85
C LEU A 228 -5.26 16.53 -1.63
N LEU A 229 -4.89 15.50 -0.88
CA LEU A 229 -5.60 15.10 0.33
C LEU A 229 -5.27 16.01 1.50
N LYS A 230 -6.28 16.27 2.34
CA LYS A 230 -6.16 17.06 3.57
C LYS A 230 -6.43 16.16 4.77
N PHE A 231 -5.66 16.36 5.83
CA PHE A 231 -5.73 15.57 7.05
C PHE A 231 -6.06 16.45 8.25
N ASP A 232 -6.81 15.89 9.20
CA ASP A 232 -7.20 16.56 10.46
C ASP A 232 -6.10 16.50 11.51
N THR A 233 -5.16 15.56 11.36
CA THR A 233 -3.97 15.43 12.21
C THR A 233 -2.78 16.18 11.63
N PHE A 234 -1.70 16.28 12.41
CA PHE A 234 -0.40 16.68 11.85
C PHE A 234 0.01 15.68 10.76
N LEU A 235 0.69 16.17 9.75
CA LEU A 235 1.33 15.30 8.79
C LEU A 235 2.54 14.60 9.43
N PRO A 236 2.83 13.34 9.03
CA PRO A 236 4.08 12.70 9.40
C PRO A 236 5.26 13.49 8.81
N PRO A 237 6.49 13.33 9.33
CA PRO A 237 7.66 13.97 8.74
C PRO A 237 7.80 13.65 7.26
N GLY A 238 8.16 14.65 6.46
CA GLY A 238 8.44 14.48 5.03
C GLY A 238 9.52 13.42 4.83
N ARG A 239 9.30 12.52 3.87
CA ARG A 239 10.18 11.37 3.64
C ARG A 239 10.29 10.96 2.18
N LEU A 240 11.43 10.40 1.84
CA LEU A 240 11.74 9.78 0.56
C LEU A 240 12.24 8.34 0.80
N ASP A 241 12.25 7.52 -0.25
CA ASP A 241 12.70 6.12 -0.21
C ASP A 241 12.00 5.26 0.86
N HIS A 242 10.78 5.62 1.21
CA HIS A 242 9.87 4.80 2.02
C HIS A 242 9.10 3.83 1.13
N SER A 243 8.53 2.80 1.72
CA SER A 243 7.64 1.88 1.03
C SER A 243 6.21 2.04 1.49
N MET A 244 5.28 1.75 0.59
CA MET A 244 3.84 1.88 0.83
C MET A 244 3.08 0.69 0.26
N CYS A 245 2.08 0.19 0.98
CA CYS A 245 1.13 -0.81 0.50
C CYS A 245 -0.25 -0.60 1.10
N ILE A 246 -1.26 -1.29 0.55
CA ILE A 246 -2.61 -1.31 1.10
C ILE A 246 -2.79 -2.57 1.94
N ILE A 247 -3.35 -2.41 3.12
CA ILE A 247 -3.69 -3.52 4.02
C ILE A 247 -5.16 -3.45 4.44
N PRO A 248 -5.86 -4.60 4.55
CA PRO A 248 -7.15 -4.67 5.19
C PRO A 248 -6.98 -4.59 6.71
N TRP A 249 -7.77 -3.75 7.37
CA TRP A 249 -7.78 -3.62 8.82
C TRP A 249 -9.10 -4.08 9.40
N PRO A 250 -9.11 -5.13 10.26
CA PRO A 250 -10.33 -5.64 10.86
C PRO A 250 -10.88 -4.66 11.89
N VAL A 251 -12.16 -4.34 11.78
CA VAL A 251 -12.86 -3.54 12.79
C VAL A 251 -13.72 -4.48 13.61
N THR A 252 -13.50 -4.58 14.92
CA THR A 252 -14.42 -5.27 15.83
C THR A 252 -15.63 -4.36 16.06
N SER A 253 -16.83 -4.81 15.67
CA SER A 253 -18.07 -4.17 16.09
C SER A 253 -18.20 -4.40 17.60
N THR A 254 -17.93 -3.39 18.42
CA THR A 254 -18.48 -3.34 19.78
C THR A 254 -20.00 -3.23 19.64
N PRO A 255 -20.82 -4.08 20.32
CA PRO A 255 -22.25 -3.83 20.38
C PRO A 255 -22.42 -2.40 20.92
N GLU A 256 -23.11 -1.55 20.14
CA GLU A 256 -23.56 -0.27 20.65
C GLU A 256 -24.39 -0.59 21.89
N GLU A 257 -24.05 -0.01 23.04
CA GLU A 257 -24.93 -0.03 24.21
C GLU A 257 -26.25 0.59 23.76
N GLU A 258 -27.26 -0.26 23.54
CA GLU A 258 -28.63 0.21 23.36
C GLU A 258 -28.98 1.01 24.63
N ASP A 259 -29.07 2.30 24.45
CA ASP A 259 -29.56 3.26 25.45
C ASP A 259 -30.95 2.78 25.90
N SER A 260 -30.97 2.03 27.02
CA SER A 260 -32.17 1.56 27.68
C SER A 260 -32.88 2.74 28.32
N ASN A 261 -33.65 3.48 27.53
CA ASN A 261 -34.67 4.41 28.03
C ASN A 261 -35.91 4.38 27.14
N SER A 262 -36.73 3.35 27.30
CA SER A 262 -38.17 3.47 26.97
C SER A 262 -38.99 2.78 28.04
N ILE A 263 -39.68 3.64 28.72
CA ILE A 263 -40.64 3.49 29.76
C ILE A 263 -41.74 2.48 29.40
N THR A 264 -41.98 1.55 30.32
CA THR A 264 -43.16 0.68 30.47
C THR A 264 -44.49 1.38 30.27
N LEU A 265 -45.37 0.83 29.47
CA LEU A 265 -46.79 0.87 29.67
C LEU A 265 -47.45 -0.47 29.34
N ASN A 266 -48.12 -1.01 30.36
CA ASN A 266 -48.90 -2.23 30.40
C ASN A 266 -50.05 -2.27 29.39
N SER A 267 -50.37 -3.44 28.86
CA SER A 267 -51.76 -3.94 28.87
C SER A 267 -51.80 -5.46 28.59
N GLU A 268 -52.65 -6.09 29.37
CA GLU A 268 -52.89 -7.51 29.55
C GLU A 268 -53.60 -8.22 28.36
N ALA A 269 -53.56 -9.54 28.48
CA ALA A 269 -54.47 -10.58 27.93
C ALA A 269 -54.28 -10.97 26.45
N GLU A 270 -54.14 -12.23 26.12
CA GLU A 270 -54.89 -13.46 26.39
C GLU A 270 -54.14 -14.71 25.90
N LYS A 271 -54.28 -15.78 26.66
CA LYS A 271 -53.89 -17.16 26.37
C LYS A 271 -54.68 -17.77 25.21
N LYS A 272 -54.06 -18.56 24.35
CA LYS A 272 -54.61 -19.87 23.92
C LYS A 272 -53.51 -20.78 23.34
N ASP A 273 -53.60 -22.02 23.79
CA ASP A 273 -52.83 -23.20 23.42
C ASP A 273 -52.96 -23.59 21.94
N LEU A 274 -51.89 -24.22 21.38
CA LEU A 274 -51.97 -25.58 20.82
C LEU A 274 -50.67 -26.01 20.17
N ALA A 275 -50.12 -27.04 20.74
CA ALA A 275 -49.34 -28.21 20.28
C ALA A 275 -48.62 -28.22 18.91
N ASN A 276 -47.31 -28.51 19.01
CA ASN A 276 -46.58 -29.60 18.36
C ASN A 276 -46.41 -29.59 16.83
N LYS A 277 -45.16 -29.34 16.37
CA LYS A 277 -44.44 -30.24 15.46
C LYS A 277 -43.01 -29.75 15.30
N GLY A 278 -42.05 -30.65 15.62
CA GLY A 278 -40.65 -30.39 15.44
C GLY A 278 -40.23 -30.22 13.98
N VAL A 279 -39.40 -29.22 13.75
CA VAL A 279 -38.50 -29.14 12.61
C VAL A 279 -37.22 -28.54 13.14
N THR A 280 -36.16 -29.33 13.13
CA THR A 280 -34.80 -28.90 13.33
C THR A 280 -34.44 -27.91 12.21
N GLN A 281 -34.47 -26.63 12.48
CA GLN A 281 -33.80 -25.64 11.66
C GLN A 281 -32.40 -25.43 12.23
N GLY A 282 -31.42 -25.84 11.44
CA GLY A 282 -30.03 -25.44 11.61
C GLY A 282 -29.95 -23.92 11.63
N GLY A 283 -29.48 -23.38 12.73
CA GLY A 283 -29.12 -21.98 12.83
C GLY A 283 -28.05 -21.65 11.80
N HIS A 284 -28.42 -20.98 10.73
CA HIS A 284 -27.51 -20.20 9.92
C HIS A 284 -27.02 -19.06 10.85
N LEU A 285 -25.84 -19.24 11.42
CA LEU A 285 -25.05 -18.11 11.88
C LEU A 285 -24.80 -17.28 10.60
N GLN A 286 -25.52 -16.18 10.45
CA GLN A 286 -25.11 -15.13 9.53
C GLN A 286 -23.73 -14.70 10.02
N GLU A 287 -22.67 -15.11 9.32
CA GLU A 287 -21.40 -14.41 9.37
C GLU A 287 -21.71 -12.97 8.94
N GLU A 288 -21.85 -12.06 9.92
CA GLU A 288 -21.80 -10.65 9.66
C GLU A 288 -20.47 -10.40 8.95
N SER A 289 -20.52 -10.01 7.68
CA SER A 289 -19.36 -9.65 6.91
C SER A 289 -18.82 -8.33 7.51
N LEU A 290 -17.86 -8.46 8.42
CA LEU A 290 -17.04 -7.35 8.87
C LEU A 290 -16.36 -6.77 7.62
N SER A 291 -16.82 -5.62 7.16
CA SER A 291 -16.14 -4.91 6.09
C SER A 291 -14.84 -4.36 6.64
N ASP A 292 -13.70 -4.96 6.23
CA ASP A 292 -12.39 -4.45 6.60
C ASP A 292 -12.24 -3.01 6.08
N THR A 293 -11.72 -2.13 6.93
CA THR A 293 -11.28 -0.79 6.52
C THR A 293 -9.94 -0.92 5.80
N LEU A 294 -9.77 -0.27 4.65
CA LEU A 294 -8.50 -0.28 3.94
C LEU A 294 -7.57 0.81 4.49
N LEU A 295 -6.35 0.43 4.81
CA LEU A 295 -5.31 1.34 5.23
C LEU A 295 -4.19 1.42 4.19
N CYS A 296 -3.70 2.62 3.95
CA CYS A 296 -2.40 2.85 3.38
C CYS A 296 -1.35 2.68 4.48
N PHE A 297 -0.49 1.69 4.36
CA PHE A 297 0.61 1.39 5.27
C PHE A 297 1.91 1.93 4.68
N VAL A 298 2.65 2.69 5.47
CA VAL A 298 3.94 3.29 5.10
C VAL A 298 5.00 2.85 6.10
N PHE A 299 6.17 2.44 5.60
CA PHE A 299 7.31 2.07 6.44
C PHE A 299 8.58 2.82 6.03
N GLY A 300 9.29 3.33 7.01
CA GLY A 300 10.67 3.78 6.89
C GLY A 300 10.87 5.00 5.98
N GLY A 301 11.96 4.98 5.24
CA GLY A 301 12.43 6.10 4.44
C GLY A 301 13.38 7.02 5.19
N MET A 302 13.67 8.18 4.63
CA MET A 302 14.56 9.18 5.23
C MET A 302 14.12 10.60 4.89
N ASN A 303 14.65 11.58 5.64
CA ASN A 303 14.57 12.99 5.25
C ASN A 303 15.83 13.43 4.48
N THR A 304 15.84 14.68 4.04
CA THR A 304 16.99 15.28 3.32
C THR A 304 18.17 15.66 4.25
N GLU A 305 18.03 15.52 5.56
CA GLU A 305 19.07 15.76 6.57
C GLU A 305 19.85 14.49 6.94
N GLY A 306 19.43 13.32 6.38
CA GLY A 306 20.05 12.03 6.60
C GLY A 306 19.50 11.24 7.77
N GLU A 307 18.40 11.66 8.38
CA GLU A 307 17.68 10.88 9.38
C GLU A 307 16.91 9.76 8.67
N ILE A 308 17.14 8.52 9.08
CA ILE A 308 16.47 7.33 8.54
C ILE A 308 15.44 6.85 9.53
N TYR A 309 14.21 6.62 9.02
CA TYR A 309 13.06 6.23 9.81
C TYR A 309 12.90 4.71 9.87
N ASP A 310 12.38 4.22 11.00
CA ASP A 310 11.98 2.83 11.25
C ASP A 310 10.52 2.72 11.73
N ASP A 311 9.77 3.81 11.58
CA ASP A 311 8.37 3.90 12.00
C ASP A 311 7.41 3.24 10.99
N CYS A 312 6.29 2.74 11.53
CA CYS A 312 5.13 2.28 10.76
C CYS A 312 4.03 3.33 10.91
N ILE A 313 3.58 3.91 9.82
CA ILE A 313 2.46 4.87 9.84
C ILE A 313 1.36 4.45 8.88
N VAL A 314 0.12 4.75 9.21
CA VAL A 314 -1.06 4.36 8.42
C VAL A 314 -2.08 5.48 8.33
N THR A 315 -2.88 5.46 7.25
CA THR A 315 -4.07 6.29 7.11
C THR A 315 -5.14 5.54 6.34
N VAL A 316 -6.42 5.89 6.57
CA VAL A 316 -7.54 5.30 5.83
C VAL A 316 -7.56 5.78 4.39
N VAL A 317 -7.79 4.86 3.46
CA VAL A 317 -8.02 5.13 2.04
C VAL A 317 -9.35 4.53 1.59
N ASP A 318 -9.99 5.15 0.59
CA ASP A 318 -11.30 4.74 0.05
C ASP A 318 -11.18 3.94 -1.23
#